data_b959ffa111070357da1b6aad227d05b0
#
_entry.id   b959ffa111070357da1b6aad227d05b0
#
_cell.length_a   1.000
_cell.length_b   1.000
_cell.length_c   1.000
_cell.angle_alpha   90.00
_cell.angle_beta   90.00
_cell.angle_gamma   90.00
#
_symmetry.space_group_name_H-M   'P 1'
#
loop_
_entity.id
_entity.type
_entity.pdbx_description
1 polymer ?
#
loop_
_entity_poly.entity_id
_entity_poly.type
_entity_poly.pdbx_seq_one_letter_code
_entity_poly.pdbx_strand_id
1 'polypeptide(L)'
;MRRKYIMAGAMLYLSLLAGTASANSSALVEETENSTEVWQVPHKPKGTKTRLKIQPKAEQPAAKKADKQKPQAKKSDKKSVKKVSSSSRYVAIKTNAVYWAGAIANIAAEVKLHKHVSLELPLDFSLWDIEREHGVRLVIFQPEARWWMKGVGEGHFVGVHAHVGAFNVKWNEDRYQVAGRPLLGAGLTYGYSLSFDEHWGAEFLIGAGYANMKYDRFYNIDNGAKFDAGTYNYWGVTRVGASLVYRF
;
A
#
# COMPACT_ATOMS: atom_id res chain seq x y z
N MET A 1 -16.81 1.78 -25.55
CA MET A 1 -15.41 1.64 -25.12
C MET A 1 -14.97 2.66 -24.07
N ARG A 2 -15.34 3.94 -24.09
CA ARG A 2 -14.97 4.94 -23.05
C ARG A 2 -15.42 4.60 -21.61
N ARG A 3 -16.47 3.82 -21.41
CA ARG A 3 -17.08 3.54 -20.09
C ARG A 3 -16.17 2.77 -19.11
N LYS A 4 -15.35 1.84 -19.62
CA LYS A 4 -14.42 1.04 -18.78
C LYS A 4 -13.27 1.90 -18.22
N TYR A 5 -12.85 2.94 -18.94
CA TYR A 5 -11.72 3.79 -18.54
C TYR A 5 -12.09 4.84 -17.48
N ILE A 6 -13.36 5.26 -17.40
CA ILE A 6 -13.81 6.23 -16.40
C ILE A 6 -13.96 5.56 -15.02
N MET A 7 -14.49 4.33 -14.98
CA MET A 7 -14.47 3.51 -13.77
C MET A 7 -13.03 3.17 -13.38
N ALA A 8 -12.16 2.88 -14.37
CA ALA A 8 -10.74 2.69 -14.13
C ALA A 8 -10.08 3.98 -13.61
N GLY A 9 -10.47 5.16 -14.06
CA GLY A 9 -9.95 6.46 -13.58
C GLY A 9 -10.39 6.80 -12.17
N ALA A 10 -11.67 6.66 -11.85
CA ALA A 10 -12.18 6.82 -10.48
C ALA A 10 -11.61 5.73 -9.56
N MET A 11 -11.42 4.53 -10.08
CA MET A 11 -10.74 3.42 -9.39
C MET A 11 -9.23 3.61 -9.33
N LEU A 12 -8.60 4.20 -10.35
CA LEU A 12 -7.18 4.57 -10.32
C LEU A 12 -6.95 5.66 -9.28
N TYR A 13 -7.90 6.54 -9.04
CA TYR A 13 -7.81 7.55 -8.00
C TYR A 13 -8.04 6.94 -6.61
N LEU A 14 -9.03 6.07 -6.45
CA LEU A 14 -9.18 5.24 -5.24
C LEU A 14 -8.04 4.23 -5.09
N SER A 15 -7.43 3.75 -6.17
CA SER A 15 -6.28 2.85 -6.16
C SER A 15 -4.93 3.56 -6.11
N LEU A 16 -4.84 4.82 -6.47
CA LEU A 16 -3.73 5.72 -6.10
C LEU A 16 -3.75 6.00 -4.60
N LEU A 17 -4.95 6.07 -4.00
CA LEU A 17 -5.14 6.01 -2.56
C LEU A 17 -4.67 4.69 -1.96
N ALA A 18 -4.77 3.62 -2.71
CA ALA A 18 -4.33 2.28 -2.36
C ALA A 18 -3.00 1.87 -3.02
N GLY A 19 -2.35 2.74 -3.82
CA GLY A 19 -1.03 2.48 -4.40
C GLY A 19 -0.95 1.40 -5.48
N THR A 20 -1.99 1.17 -6.29
CA THR A 20 -1.94 0.14 -7.32
C THR A 20 -2.03 0.64 -8.75
N ALA A 21 -0.94 0.53 -9.44
CA ALA A 21 -0.89 0.43 -10.89
C ALA A 21 -1.12 -1.04 -11.34
N SER A 22 -2.29 -1.61 -11.10
CA SER A 22 -2.65 -2.94 -11.60
C SER A 22 -4.10 -3.05 -12.01
N ALA A 23 -4.52 -2.18 -12.91
CA ALA A 23 -5.83 -2.29 -13.58
C ALA A 23 -5.70 -2.69 -15.05
N ASN A 24 -4.68 -3.45 -15.43
CA ASN A 24 -4.45 -3.77 -16.85
C ASN A 24 -4.44 -5.25 -17.19
N SER A 25 -4.93 -6.12 -16.34
CA SER A 25 -4.97 -7.56 -16.65
C SER A 25 -6.30 -8.09 -17.19
N SER A 26 -7.39 -7.34 -17.08
CA SER A 26 -8.70 -7.80 -17.59
C SER A 26 -9.19 -7.12 -18.87
N ALA A 27 -8.46 -6.14 -19.38
CA ALA A 27 -8.81 -5.46 -20.63
C ALA A 27 -8.15 -6.08 -21.89
N LEU A 28 -7.25 -7.07 -21.73
CA LEU A 28 -6.54 -7.70 -22.85
C LEU A 28 -7.09 -9.08 -23.25
N VAL A 29 -8.16 -9.56 -22.64
CA VAL A 29 -8.72 -10.89 -22.93
C VAL A 29 -9.90 -10.85 -23.90
N GLU A 30 -10.44 -9.69 -24.24
CA GLU A 30 -11.68 -9.60 -25.04
C GLU A 30 -11.50 -9.08 -26.49
N GLU A 31 -10.27 -8.97 -26.98
CA GLU A 31 -10.02 -8.49 -28.35
C GLU A 31 -9.32 -9.51 -29.29
N THR A 32 -9.34 -10.80 -28.95
CA THR A 32 -8.80 -11.86 -29.81
C THR A 32 -9.78 -13.00 -30.11
N GLU A 33 -11.04 -12.68 -30.35
CA GLU A 33 -11.94 -13.60 -31.06
C GLU A 33 -12.34 -13.03 -32.42
N ASN A 34 -11.42 -12.93 -33.35
CA ASN A 34 -11.66 -13.08 -34.78
C ASN A 34 -10.38 -12.97 -35.61
N SER A 35 -9.52 -13.96 -35.55
CA SER A 35 -8.63 -14.29 -36.67
C SER A 35 -8.18 -15.73 -36.51
N THR A 36 -8.84 -16.60 -37.27
CA THR A 36 -8.38 -17.96 -37.56
C THR A 36 -7.12 -17.89 -38.42
N GLU A 37 -5.96 -17.83 -37.78
CA GLU A 37 -4.70 -18.22 -38.42
C GLU A 37 -4.08 -19.37 -37.63
N VAL A 38 -4.01 -20.49 -38.39
CA VAL A 38 -3.41 -21.75 -37.97
C VAL A 38 -1.91 -21.56 -37.82
N TRP A 39 -1.40 -21.47 -36.60
CA TRP A 39 0.04 -21.50 -36.35
C TRP A 39 0.53 -22.94 -36.27
N GLN A 40 1.36 -23.32 -37.29
CA GLN A 40 2.09 -24.57 -37.30
C GLN A 40 3.20 -24.53 -36.26
N VAL A 41 3.23 -25.55 -35.41
CA VAL A 41 4.23 -25.77 -34.37
C VAL A 41 5.58 -26.15 -35.02
N PRO A 42 6.68 -25.41 -34.75
CA PRO A 42 8.01 -25.83 -35.20
C PRO A 42 8.54 -26.99 -34.34
N HIS A 43 9.01 -28.02 -35.00
CA HIS A 43 9.62 -29.20 -34.39
C HIS A 43 10.89 -28.86 -33.55
N LYS A 44 10.96 -29.46 -32.39
CA LYS A 44 12.07 -29.47 -31.45
C LYS A 44 13.31 -30.17 -32.04
N PRO A 45 14.50 -29.56 -32.08
CA PRO A 45 15.71 -30.31 -32.37
C PRO A 45 16.20 -31.10 -31.17
N LYS A 46 16.58 -32.33 -31.45
CA LYS A 46 17.15 -33.31 -30.51
C LYS A 46 18.54 -32.86 -30.01
N GLY A 47 18.80 -33.22 -28.81
CA GLY A 47 19.87 -32.91 -27.90
C GLY A 47 21.31 -33.03 -28.35
N THR A 48 22.15 -32.33 -27.59
CA THR A 48 23.56 -32.70 -27.43
C THR A 48 23.92 -32.50 -25.95
N LYS A 49 24.27 -33.62 -25.31
CA LYS A 49 24.77 -33.67 -23.95
C LYS A 49 26.25 -33.26 -23.97
N THR A 50 26.60 -32.12 -23.42
CA THR A 50 28.00 -31.80 -23.12
C THR A 50 28.19 -31.90 -21.61
N ARG A 51 28.95 -32.90 -21.22
CA ARG A 51 29.33 -33.25 -19.86
C ARG A 51 30.61 -32.51 -19.49
N LEU A 52 30.53 -31.47 -18.69
CA LEU A 52 31.73 -30.81 -18.12
C LEU A 52 32.16 -31.56 -16.86
N LYS A 53 33.35 -32.14 -16.96
CA LYS A 53 34.09 -32.74 -15.84
C LYS A 53 34.66 -31.66 -14.94
N ILE A 54 34.31 -31.71 -13.67
CA ILE A 54 34.98 -30.95 -12.62
C ILE A 54 36.05 -31.87 -12.06
N GLN A 55 37.32 -31.50 -12.10
CA GLN A 55 38.39 -32.14 -11.34
C GLN A 55 38.76 -31.25 -10.17
N PRO A 56 38.98 -31.84 -8.98
CA PRO A 56 39.48 -31.12 -7.81
C PRO A 56 41.01 -31.10 -7.80
N LYS A 57 41.62 -30.01 -7.42
CA LYS A 57 43.05 -29.96 -7.07
C LYS A 57 43.19 -29.39 -5.68
N ALA A 58 43.57 -30.28 -4.77
CA ALA A 58 44.10 -29.95 -3.47
C ALA A 58 45.56 -29.50 -3.63
N GLU A 59 46.04 -28.66 -2.75
CA GLU A 59 47.24 -28.76 -1.93
C GLU A 59 47.68 -27.40 -1.37
N GLN A 60 47.71 -27.39 -0.02
CA GLN A 60 48.54 -26.44 0.74
C GLN A 60 50.02 -26.90 0.70
N PRO A 61 51.05 -26.05 0.97
CA PRO A 61 51.44 -25.83 2.37
C PRO A 61 52.09 -24.48 2.75
N ALA A 62 51.95 -24.22 4.05
CA ALA A 62 52.91 -23.67 5.01
C ALA A 62 53.50 -22.25 4.90
N ALA A 63 53.11 -21.46 5.87
CA ALA A 63 53.87 -20.66 6.83
C ALA A 63 54.97 -19.69 6.36
N LYS A 64 54.79 -18.39 6.66
CA LYS A 64 55.83 -17.57 7.31
C LYS A 64 55.19 -16.43 8.12
N LYS A 65 55.57 -16.37 9.40
CA LYS A 65 55.30 -15.30 10.36
C LYS A 65 56.01 -14.03 9.93
N ALA A 66 55.35 -12.88 9.99
CA ALA A 66 55.96 -11.57 10.22
C ALA A 66 54.94 -10.64 10.85
N ASP A 67 55.14 -10.32 11.96
CA ASP A 67 55.07 -9.31 13.00
C ASP A 67 54.58 -7.91 12.59
N LYS A 68 53.69 -7.41 13.50
CA LYS A 68 53.39 -6.02 13.86
C LYS A 68 52.99 -5.00 12.80
N GLN A 69 51.73 -4.59 12.83
CA GLN A 69 51.36 -3.25 13.30
C GLN A 69 49.83 -3.09 13.37
N LYS A 70 49.35 -2.73 14.55
CA LYS A 70 47.97 -2.48 14.91
C LYS A 70 47.65 -1.03 14.53
N PRO A 71 46.74 -0.74 13.58
CA PRO A 71 46.14 0.57 13.49
C PRO A 71 45.03 0.68 14.53
N GLN A 72 45.15 1.67 15.39
CA GLN A 72 44.09 2.09 16.30
C GLN A 72 42.86 2.44 15.49
N ALA A 73 41.82 1.61 15.64
CA ALA A 73 40.48 1.96 15.20
C ALA A 73 39.99 3.13 16.06
N LYS A 74 39.79 4.28 15.43
CA LYS A 74 39.01 5.40 15.98
C LYS A 74 37.69 4.84 16.47
N LYS A 75 37.41 4.93 17.76
CA LYS A 75 36.09 4.78 18.35
C LYS A 75 35.18 5.79 17.68
N SER A 76 34.38 5.36 16.73
CA SER A 76 33.22 6.11 16.33
C SER A 76 32.27 6.05 17.53
N ASP A 77 32.01 7.19 18.13
CA ASP A 77 30.96 7.34 19.12
C ASP A 77 29.64 6.83 18.53
N LYS A 78 29.32 5.60 18.85
CA LYS A 78 27.96 5.11 18.75
C LYS A 78 27.16 5.93 19.74
N LYS A 79 26.56 7.03 19.25
CA LYS A 79 25.52 7.75 19.94
C LYS A 79 24.49 6.69 20.31
N SER A 80 24.51 6.27 21.56
CA SER A 80 23.55 5.31 22.09
C SER A 80 22.18 5.97 21.94
N VAL A 81 21.41 5.49 20.95
CA VAL A 81 19.98 5.81 20.89
C VAL A 81 19.42 5.33 22.23
N LYS A 82 19.09 6.27 23.09
CA LYS A 82 18.47 5.99 24.37
C LYS A 82 17.27 5.10 24.09
N LYS A 83 17.31 3.89 24.63
CA LYS A 83 16.22 2.94 24.57
C LYS A 83 15.01 3.64 25.17
N VAL A 84 14.03 3.95 24.32
CA VAL A 84 12.79 4.55 24.75
C VAL A 84 12.24 3.65 25.86
N SER A 85 12.24 4.17 27.07
CA SER A 85 11.66 3.50 28.22
C SER A 85 10.22 3.12 27.82
N SER A 86 9.85 1.86 27.93
CA SER A 86 8.51 1.40 27.62
C SER A 86 7.52 2.05 28.61
N SER A 87 7.14 3.27 28.32
CA SER A 87 6.03 3.94 28.98
C SER A 87 4.85 2.97 28.95
N SER A 88 4.19 2.77 30.06
CA SER A 88 3.01 1.90 30.15
C SER A 88 1.88 2.37 29.22
N ARG A 89 1.97 3.60 28.75
CA ARG A 89 1.03 4.23 27.81
C ARG A 89 1.82 4.65 26.55
N TYR A 90 1.38 4.18 25.40
CA TYR A 90 1.83 4.67 24.11
C TYR A 90 0.62 5.21 23.39
N VAL A 91 0.69 6.48 23.06
CA VAL A 91 -0.28 7.19 22.22
C VAL A 91 0.51 7.90 21.14
N ALA A 92 0.08 7.78 19.90
CA ALA A 92 0.69 8.49 18.79
C ALA A 92 -0.36 9.10 17.88
N ILE A 93 -0.01 10.24 17.27
CA ILE A 93 -0.76 10.84 16.17
C ILE A 93 0.08 10.70 14.92
N LYS A 94 -0.56 10.40 13.81
CA LYS A 94 0.08 10.16 12.51
C LYS A 94 -0.62 10.90 11.39
N THR A 95 0.16 11.23 10.36
CA THR A 95 -0.38 11.69 9.09
C THR A 95 0.39 11.07 7.94
N ASN A 96 -0.30 10.72 6.85
CA ASN A 96 0.23 9.96 5.74
C ASN A 96 0.53 10.89 4.54
N ALA A 97 1.82 11.05 4.23
CA ALA A 97 2.27 11.92 3.14
C ALA A 97 1.81 11.45 1.75
N VAL A 98 1.63 10.12 1.55
CA VAL A 98 1.12 9.59 0.27
C VAL A 98 -0.31 10.08 0.00
N TYR A 99 -1.14 10.14 1.03
CA TYR A 99 -2.52 10.63 0.90
C TYR A 99 -2.55 12.15 0.64
N TRP A 100 -1.69 12.90 1.33
CA TRP A 100 -1.54 14.35 1.05
C TRP A 100 -1.09 14.62 -0.38
N ALA A 101 -0.20 13.80 -0.94
CA ALA A 101 0.19 13.92 -2.36
C ALA A 101 -0.99 13.70 -3.32
N GLY A 102 -2.00 12.92 -2.90
CA GLY A 102 -3.27 12.73 -3.60
C GLY A 102 -4.35 13.76 -3.25
N ALA A 103 -4.02 14.86 -2.56
CA ALA A 103 -4.95 15.87 -2.07
C ALA A 103 -6.02 15.30 -1.10
N ILE A 104 -5.65 14.28 -0.32
CA ILE A 104 -6.49 13.69 0.70
C ILE A 104 -5.87 13.95 2.05
N ALA A 105 -6.60 14.64 2.89
CA ALA A 105 -6.20 14.86 4.26
C ALA A 105 -6.34 13.54 5.03
N ASN A 106 -5.32 13.22 5.82
CA ASN A 106 -5.27 12.02 6.63
C ASN A 106 -4.79 12.36 8.03
N ILE A 107 -5.47 11.82 9.02
CA ILE A 107 -5.06 11.83 10.42
C ILE A 107 -5.35 10.46 11.03
N ALA A 108 -4.43 9.96 11.84
CA ALA A 108 -4.62 8.72 12.56
C ALA A 108 -4.17 8.86 14.02
N ALA A 109 -4.91 8.23 14.91
CA ALA A 109 -4.52 8.04 16.31
C ALA A 109 -4.16 6.57 16.52
N GLU A 110 -3.05 6.29 17.22
CA GLU A 110 -2.67 4.94 17.62
C GLU A 110 -2.52 4.84 19.12
N VAL A 111 -3.10 3.78 19.69
CA VAL A 111 -3.01 3.49 21.12
C VAL A 111 -2.51 2.07 21.34
N LYS A 112 -1.64 1.91 22.33
CA LYS A 112 -1.17 0.60 22.78
C LYS A 112 -2.23 -0.08 23.62
N LEU A 113 -2.59 -1.29 23.22
CA LEU A 113 -3.50 -2.15 23.98
C LEU A 113 -2.75 -3.19 24.82
N HIS A 114 -1.64 -3.72 24.28
CA HIS A 114 -0.81 -4.74 24.92
C HIS A 114 0.67 -4.52 24.56
N LYS A 115 1.59 -5.30 25.12
CA LYS A 115 3.05 -5.18 24.86
C LYS A 115 3.40 -5.19 23.36
N HIS A 116 2.70 -5.97 22.59
CA HIS A 116 2.90 -6.15 21.16
C HIS A 116 1.67 -5.81 20.31
N VAL A 117 0.62 -5.25 20.90
CA VAL A 117 -0.63 -4.98 20.20
C VAL A 117 -1.01 -3.51 20.36
N SER A 118 -1.35 -2.89 19.24
CA SER A 118 -1.93 -1.55 19.18
C SER A 118 -3.18 -1.52 18.31
N LEU A 119 -3.97 -0.48 18.49
CA LEU A 119 -5.11 -0.14 17.65
C LEU A 119 -4.83 1.22 17.03
N GLU A 120 -4.90 1.29 15.72
CA GLU A 120 -4.84 2.53 14.94
C GLU A 120 -6.19 2.86 14.36
N LEU A 121 -6.54 4.15 14.38
CA LEU A 121 -7.82 4.70 13.95
C LEU A 121 -7.56 5.83 12.94
N PRO A 122 -7.30 5.52 11.66
CA PRO A 122 -7.13 6.51 10.61
C PRO A 122 -8.47 7.02 10.12
N LEU A 123 -8.49 8.31 9.80
CA LEU A 123 -9.56 9.00 9.13
C LEU A 123 -8.99 9.73 7.91
N ASP A 124 -9.50 9.40 6.74
CA ASP A 124 -9.13 10.00 5.49
C ASP A 124 -10.32 10.82 4.97
N PHE A 125 -10.06 12.04 4.53
CA PHE A 125 -11.12 12.88 3.98
C PHE A 125 -10.60 13.77 2.87
N SER A 126 -11.44 13.97 1.87
CA SER A 126 -11.21 14.88 0.76
C SER A 126 -12.48 15.61 0.42
N LEU A 127 -12.38 16.92 0.20
CA LEU A 127 -13.53 17.78 -0.08
C LEU A 127 -13.23 18.75 -1.24
N TRP A 128 -12.31 18.40 -2.13
CA TRP A 128 -11.97 19.28 -3.22
C TRP A 128 -12.88 19.09 -4.45
N ASP A 129 -13.21 20.18 -5.08
CA ASP A 129 -13.86 20.29 -6.38
C ASP A 129 -12.97 21.22 -7.22
N ILE A 130 -12.39 20.72 -8.30
CA ILE A 130 -11.67 21.50 -9.28
C ILE A 130 -12.59 21.64 -10.48
N GLU A 131 -13.17 22.81 -10.63
CA GLU A 131 -14.15 23.10 -11.66
C GLU A 131 -15.41 22.21 -11.58
N ARG A 132 -16.30 22.37 -12.55
CA ARG A 132 -17.55 21.61 -12.60
C ARG A 132 -17.36 20.13 -12.90
N GLU A 133 -16.29 19.82 -13.62
CA GLU A 133 -16.07 18.49 -14.22
C GLU A 133 -15.29 17.53 -13.33
N HIS A 134 -14.46 18.03 -12.41
CA HIS A 134 -13.60 17.21 -11.58
C HIS A 134 -13.78 17.51 -10.11
N GLY A 135 -14.09 16.50 -9.33
CA GLY A 135 -14.21 16.64 -7.88
C GLY A 135 -14.10 15.29 -7.16
N VAL A 136 -13.46 15.32 -6.01
CA VAL A 136 -13.37 14.14 -5.15
C VAL A 136 -13.78 14.51 -3.75
N ARG A 137 -14.91 14.01 -3.34
CA ARG A 137 -15.39 14.07 -1.96
C ARG A 137 -15.41 12.66 -1.40
N LEU A 138 -14.64 12.42 -0.38
CA LEU A 138 -14.62 11.12 0.29
C LEU A 138 -14.40 11.28 1.78
N VAL A 139 -14.94 10.32 2.53
CA VAL A 139 -14.61 10.10 3.93
C VAL A 139 -14.44 8.60 4.10
N ILE A 140 -13.28 8.17 4.59
CA ILE A 140 -12.96 6.76 4.84
C ILE A 140 -12.42 6.64 6.26
N PHE A 141 -13.00 5.75 7.04
CA PHE A 141 -12.51 5.31 8.32
C PHE A 141 -11.94 3.90 8.21
N GLN A 142 -10.68 3.70 8.64
CA GLN A 142 -9.95 2.45 8.36
C GLN A 142 -9.26 1.89 9.63
N PRO A 143 -10.01 1.47 10.66
CA PRO A 143 -9.44 0.94 11.88
C PRO A 143 -8.56 -0.29 11.59
N GLU A 144 -7.42 -0.36 12.30
CA GLU A 144 -6.44 -1.43 12.16
C GLU A 144 -5.94 -1.92 13.51
N ALA A 145 -6.05 -3.22 13.75
CA ALA A 145 -5.38 -3.90 14.83
C ALA A 145 -3.99 -4.38 14.38
N ARG A 146 -2.95 -4.02 15.11
CA ARG A 146 -1.55 -4.26 14.76
C ARG A 146 -0.86 -5.15 15.78
N TRP A 147 -0.07 -6.07 15.27
CA TRP A 147 0.85 -6.87 16.08
C TRP A 147 2.30 -6.53 15.72
N TRP A 148 3.08 -6.19 16.74
CA TRP A 148 4.45 -5.69 16.64
C TRP A 148 5.46 -6.78 17.02
N MET A 149 6.49 -6.97 16.21
CA MET A 149 7.50 -8.01 16.46
C MET A 149 8.42 -7.68 17.63
N LYS A 150 8.73 -6.39 17.86
CA LYS A 150 9.60 -5.94 18.96
C LYS A 150 8.79 -5.33 20.11
N GLY A 151 8.01 -4.35 19.80
CA GLY A 151 7.19 -3.56 20.73
C GLY A 151 6.45 -2.49 19.97
N VAL A 152 5.36 -2.00 20.56
CA VAL A 152 4.52 -1.00 19.89
C VAL A 152 5.33 0.23 19.51
N GLY A 153 5.28 0.59 18.24
CA GLY A 153 5.99 1.72 17.65
C GLY A 153 7.43 1.45 17.22
N GLU A 154 7.91 0.20 17.29
CA GLU A 154 9.29 -0.15 16.93
C GLU A 154 9.37 -1.30 15.92
N GLY A 155 9.99 -1.05 14.79
CA GLY A 155 10.34 -2.07 13.79
C GLY A 155 9.14 -2.59 13.01
N HIS A 156 9.14 -3.88 12.72
CA HIS A 156 8.13 -4.52 11.88
C HIS A 156 6.82 -4.79 12.62
N PHE A 157 5.73 -4.64 11.89
CA PHE A 157 4.40 -5.04 12.35
C PHE A 157 3.59 -5.66 11.22
N VAL A 158 2.60 -6.44 11.60
CA VAL A 158 1.52 -6.91 10.74
C VAL A 158 0.20 -6.43 11.32
N GLY A 159 -0.76 -6.15 10.46
CA GLY A 159 -2.06 -5.62 10.87
C GLY A 159 -3.21 -6.27 10.13
N VAL A 160 -4.38 -6.20 10.75
CA VAL A 160 -5.66 -6.50 10.14
C VAL A 160 -6.48 -5.23 10.16
N HIS A 161 -6.90 -4.76 9.01
CA HIS A 161 -7.71 -3.55 8.89
C HIS A 161 -9.09 -3.84 8.30
N ALA A 162 -10.06 -3.08 8.72
CA ALA A 162 -11.35 -2.93 8.05
C ALA A 162 -11.45 -1.50 7.52
N HIS A 163 -12.27 -1.26 6.52
CA HIS A 163 -12.56 0.09 6.07
C HIS A 163 -14.03 0.26 5.74
N VAL A 164 -14.53 1.42 6.10
CA VAL A 164 -15.87 1.89 5.81
C VAL A 164 -15.78 3.31 5.30
N GLY A 165 -16.52 3.63 4.24
CA GLY A 165 -16.43 4.96 3.67
C GLY A 165 -17.58 5.33 2.74
N ALA A 166 -17.63 6.62 2.45
CA ALA A 166 -18.52 7.19 1.46
C ALA A 166 -17.71 8.03 0.47
N PHE A 167 -18.15 8.04 -0.77
CA PHE A 167 -17.50 8.81 -1.82
C PHE A 167 -18.53 9.45 -2.76
N ASN A 168 -18.14 10.58 -3.34
CA ASN A 168 -18.80 11.23 -4.45
C ASN A 168 -17.70 11.77 -5.36
N VAL A 169 -17.52 11.14 -6.50
CA VAL A 169 -16.46 11.45 -7.46
C VAL A 169 -17.09 11.96 -8.75
N LYS A 170 -16.67 13.13 -9.15
CA LYS A 170 -17.03 13.73 -10.45
C LYS A 170 -15.85 13.54 -11.40
N TRP A 171 -16.12 13.04 -12.59
CA TRP A 171 -15.10 12.89 -13.62
C TRP A 171 -15.70 13.11 -15.00
N ASN A 172 -15.37 14.23 -15.61
CA ASN A 172 -15.97 14.68 -16.86
C ASN A 172 -17.51 14.73 -16.78
N GLU A 173 -18.21 13.99 -17.63
CA GLU A 173 -19.66 13.95 -17.73
C GLU A 173 -20.35 13.07 -16.69
N ASP A 174 -19.58 12.28 -15.92
CA ASP A 174 -20.08 11.29 -14.98
C ASP A 174 -19.81 11.69 -13.52
N ARG A 175 -20.80 11.44 -12.67
CA ARG A 175 -20.68 11.52 -11.22
C ARG A 175 -21.01 10.18 -10.60
N TYR A 176 -20.09 9.65 -9.80
CA TYR A 176 -20.23 8.40 -9.07
C TYR A 176 -20.44 8.71 -7.60
N GLN A 177 -21.49 8.15 -7.03
CA GLN A 177 -21.82 8.35 -5.62
C GLN A 177 -22.11 7.00 -4.98
N VAL A 178 -21.66 6.83 -3.73
CA VAL A 178 -22.03 5.65 -2.95
C VAL A 178 -23.55 5.57 -2.78
N ALA A 179 -24.13 4.38 -2.94
CA ALA A 179 -25.57 4.16 -2.95
C ALA A 179 -25.99 3.03 -2.03
N GLY A 180 -27.04 3.29 -1.25
CA GLY A 180 -27.74 2.32 -0.41
C GLY A 180 -26.96 1.82 0.81
N ARG A 181 -25.64 1.64 0.71
CA ARG A 181 -24.73 1.26 1.81
C ARG A 181 -23.32 1.85 1.58
N PRO A 182 -22.55 2.08 2.64
CA PRO A 182 -21.17 2.55 2.49
C PRO A 182 -20.30 1.53 1.73
N LEU A 183 -19.15 2.00 1.22
CA LEU A 183 -18.04 1.15 0.85
C LEU A 183 -17.61 0.37 2.09
N LEU A 184 -17.41 -0.92 1.96
CA LEU A 184 -16.96 -1.81 3.02
C LEU A 184 -15.82 -2.69 2.52
N GLY A 185 -14.85 -2.95 3.38
CA GLY A 185 -13.78 -3.85 3.06
C GLY A 185 -12.93 -4.22 4.26
N ALA A 186 -12.00 -5.14 4.01
CA ALA A 186 -11.03 -5.61 4.99
C ALA A 186 -9.77 -6.10 4.30
N GLY A 187 -8.65 -6.11 5.01
CA GLY A 187 -7.39 -6.55 4.49
C GLY A 187 -6.33 -6.79 5.54
N LEU A 188 -5.15 -7.14 5.06
CA LEU A 188 -3.94 -7.33 5.86
C LEU A 188 -2.93 -6.25 5.52
N THR A 189 -2.18 -5.81 6.51
CA THR A 189 -1.12 -4.80 6.36
C THR A 189 0.20 -5.37 6.87
N TYR A 190 1.28 -5.00 6.20
CA TYR A 190 2.63 -5.14 6.69
C TYR A 190 3.30 -3.77 6.70
N GLY A 191 4.04 -3.47 7.76
CA GLY A 191 4.71 -2.19 7.87
C GLY A 191 5.97 -2.21 8.73
N TYR A 192 6.66 -1.07 8.68
CA TYR A 192 7.88 -0.84 9.42
C TYR A 192 7.90 0.57 10.00
N SER A 193 8.17 0.68 11.30
CA SER A 193 8.26 1.95 12.01
C SER A 193 9.71 2.26 12.37
N LEU A 194 10.14 3.48 12.05
CA LEU A 194 11.43 4.07 12.37
C LEU A 194 11.25 5.15 13.44
N SER A 195 12.00 5.06 14.53
CA SER A 195 12.06 6.12 15.53
C SER A 195 13.27 6.99 15.29
N PHE A 196 13.08 8.30 15.15
CA PHE A 196 14.17 9.28 15.02
C PHE A 196 14.64 9.75 16.39
N ASP A 197 13.69 10.03 17.27
CA ASP A 197 13.90 10.41 18.67
C ASP A 197 12.77 9.87 19.58
N GLU A 198 12.59 10.46 20.76
CA GLU A 198 11.57 10.05 21.74
C GLU A 198 10.15 10.32 21.23
N HIS A 199 9.94 11.36 20.44
CA HIS A 199 8.63 11.81 19.99
C HIS A 199 8.39 11.56 18.50
N TRP A 200 9.41 11.72 17.65
CA TRP A 200 9.24 11.67 16.21
C TRP A 200 9.68 10.35 15.58
N GLY A 201 8.97 9.96 14.56
CA GLY A 201 9.27 8.79 13.76
C GLY A 201 8.62 8.83 12.39
N ALA A 202 8.97 7.85 11.58
CA ALA A 202 8.32 7.57 10.31
C ALA A 202 7.81 6.14 10.27
N GLU A 203 6.75 5.92 9.52
CA GLU A 203 6.17 4.61 9.33
C GLU A 203 5.88 4.38 7.85
N PHE A 204 6.28 3.21 7.36
CA PHE A 204 6.01 2.77 6.00
C PHE A 204 5.14 1.52 6.06
N LEU A 205 4.11 1.48 5.23
CA LEU A 205 3.20 0.34 5.21
C LEU A 205 2.63 0.08 3.81
N ILE A 206 2.30 -1.18 3.59
CA ILE A 206 1.51 -1.64 2.46
C ILE A 206 0.49 -2.67 2.94
N GLY A 207 -0.72 -2.60 2.43
CA GLY A 207 -1.79 -3.52 2.77
C GLY A 207 -2.57 -3.94 1.54
N ALA A 208 -3.04 -5.17 1.55
CA ALA A 208 -3.87 -5.73 0.51
C ALA A 208 -5.12 -6.37 1.11
N GLY A 209 -6.20 -6.38 0.34
CA GLY A 209 -7.46 -6.88 0.83
C GLY A 209 -8.58 -6.83 -0.20
N TYR A 210 -9.78 -6.86 0.33
CA TYR A 210 -11.03 -6.81 -0.43
C TYR A 210 -11.83 -5.57 -0.08
N ALA A 211 -12.40 -4.94 -1.09
CA ALA A 211 -13.37 -3.86 -0.94
C ALA A 211 -14.59 -4.10 -1.82
N ASN A 212 -15.74 -3.80 -1.29
CA ASN A 212 -17.01 -3.88 -2.01
C ASN A 212 -17.71 -2.52 -1.90
N MET A 213 -18.11 -1.99 -3.05
CA MET A 213 -18.81 -0.72 -3.13
C MET A 213 -20.03 -0.82 -4.02
N LYS A 214 -21.12 -0.24 -3.55
CA LYS A 214 -22.33 -0.05 -4.32
C LYS A 214 -22.45 1.42 -4.69
N TYR A 215 -22.69 1.71 -5.96
CA TYR A 215 -22.68 3.07 -6.45
C TYR A 215 -23.83 3.35 -7.43
N ASP A 216 -24.25 4.61 -7.45
CA ASP A 216 -25.11 5.19 -8.47
C ASP A 216 -24.30 6.11 -9.38
N ARG A 217 -24.65 6.14 -10.67
CA ARG A 217 -24.08 7.07 -11.66
C ARG A 217 -25.12 8.11 -12.04
N PHE A 218 -24.66 9.32 -12.09
CA PHE A 218 -25.46 10.47 -12.47
C PHE A 218 -24.76 11.24 -13.60
N TYR A 219 -25.50 11.94 -14.41
CA TYR A 219 -24.92 12.97 -15.28
C TYR A 219 -24.29 14.06 -14.40
N ASN A 220 -23.08 14.50 -14.75
CA ASN A 220 -22.37 15.53 -13.98
C ASN A 220 -22.83 16.94 -14.40
N ILE A 221 -24.13 17.20 -14.27
CA ILE A 221 -24.80 18.48 -14.48
C ILE A 221 -25.60 18.82 -13.24
N ASP A 222 -26.05 20.09 -13.14
CA ASP A 222 -26.91 20.50 -12.04
C ASP A 222 -28.22 19.67 -12.09
N ASN A 223 -28.56 19.04 -10.95
CA ASN A 223 -29.69 18.10 -10.84
C ASN A 223 -29.66 16.95 -11.85
N GLY A 224 -28.46 16.50 -12.23
CA GLY A 224 -28.28 15.42 -13.18
C GLY A 224 -29.03 14.15 -12.77
N ALA A 225 -29.78 13.58 -13.70
CA ALA A 225 -30.55 12.36 -13.48
C ALA A 225 -29.62 11.16 -13.26
N LYS A 226 -30.07 10.23 -12.42
CA LYS A 226 -29.46 8.90 -12.29
C LYS A 226 -29.75 8.11 -13.57
N PHE A 227 -28.71 7.51 -14.16
CA PHE A 227 -28.86 6.73 -15.38
C PHE A 227 -28.30 5.31 -15.27
N ASP A 228 -27.53 5.01 -14.21
CA ASP A 228 -26.95 3.69 -14.01
C ASP A 228 -26.72 3.43 -12.51
N ALA A 229 -26.57 2.16 -12.14
CA ALA A 229 -26.20 1.73 -10.80
C ALA A 229 -25.39 0.43 -10.89
N GLY A 230 -24.49 0.22 -9.97
CA GLY A 230 -23.67 -0.98 -9.98
C GLY A 230 -23.11 -1.36 -8.63
N THR A 231 -22.54 -2.56 -8.61
CA THR A 231 -21.73 -3.03 -7.49
C THR A 231 -20.34 -3.39 -8.02
N TYR A 232 -19.31 -2.94 -7.34
CA TYR A 232 -17.94 -3.26 -7.69
C TYR A 232 -17.27 -4.00 -6.55
N ASN A 233 -16.60 -5.11 -6.91
CA ASN A 233 -15.78 -5.91 -6.02
C ASN A 233 -14.32 -5.70 -6.42
N TYR A 234 -13.52 -5.28 -5.48
CA TYR A 234 -12.11 -4.99 -5.67
C TYR A 234 -11.25 -5.92 -4.82
N TRP A 235 -10.24 -6.52 -5.44
CA TRP A 235 -9.17 -7.25 -4.78
C TRP A 235 -7.84 -6.62 -5.15
N GLY A 236 -7.04 -6.24 -4.17
CA GLY A 236 -5.76 -5.61 -4.43
C GLY A 236 -5.23 -4.84 -3.23
N VAL A 237 -4.37 -3.86 -3.51
CA VAL A 237 -3.81 -3.01 -2.46
C VAL A 237 -4.89 -2.08 -1.93
N THR A 238 -5.18 -2.19 -0.65
CA THR A 238 -6.21 -1.41 0.05
C THR A 238 -5.64 -0.35 0.97
N ARG A 239 -4.32 -0.38 1.18
CA ARG A 239 -3.63 0.58 2.04
C ARG A 239 -2.18 0.75 1.62
N VAL A 240 -1.70 2.00 1.58
CA VAL A 240 -0.29 2.35 1.41
C VAL A 240 0.03 3.56 2.27
N GLY A 241 1.22 3.61 2.84
CA GLY A 241 1.57 4.74 3.68
C GLY A 241 3.06 5.00 3.80
N ALA A 242 3.36 6.30 3.83
CA ALA A 242 4.59 6.87 4.33
C ALA A 242 4.19 7.97 5.31
N SER A 243 4.16 7.64 6.58
CA SER A 243 3.55 8.49 7.61
C SER A 243 4.60 9.13 8.50
N LEU A 244 4.36 10.38 8.87
CA LEU A 244 5.02 11.03 9.99
C LEU A 244 4.28 10.66 11.27
N VAL A 245 5.03 10.29 12.30
CA VAL A 245 4.50 9.81 13.60
C VAL A 245 4.99 10.72 14.70
N TYR A 246 4.07 11.22 15.52
CA TYR A 246 4.35 11.92 16.76
C TYR A 246 3.84 11.12 17.96
N ARG A 247 4.72 10.84 18.93
CA ARG A 247 4.45 10.05 20.14
C ARG A 247 4.40 10.96 21.37
N PHE A 248 3.45 10.68 22.23
CA PHE A 248 3.27 11.39 23.50
C PHE A 248 3.91 10.65 24.68
#